data_8a74d4e1fa4039869d2093f6eb149025
#
_entry.id   8a74d4e1fa4039869d2093f6eb149025
#
_cell.length_a   1.000
_cell.length_b   1.000
_cell.length_c   1.000
_cell.angle_alpha   90.00
_cell.angle_beta   90.00
_cell.angle_gamma   90.00
#
_symmetry.space_group_name_H-M   'P 1'
#
loop_
_entity.id
_entity.type
_entity.pdbx_description
1 polymer ?
#
loop_
_entity_poly.entity_id
_entity_poly.type
_entity_poly.pdbx_seq_one_letter_code
_entity_poly.pdbx_strand_id
1 'polypeptide(L)'
;MANPIAVQGFDHIVLRIRDKAATLGFYVGVLGLALDRDRPELGLTHLRAGGQMIDLVAFEGPLGKLGGAPPGREGRNLDHLALQVRPFDEAAIRAHLSAHGVEVVEEGQRYGADGEGFSLYVRDPDGNTVELKSPSA
;
A
#
# COMPACT_ATOMS: atom_id res chain seq x y z
N MET A 1 -34.47 13.44 1.94
CA MET A 1 -33.87 13.10 3.22
C MET A 1 -32.35 13.09 3.14
N ALA A 2 -31.71 13.65 4.13
CA ALA A 2 -30.26 13.62 4.18
C ALA A 2 -29.77 12.20 4.48
N ASN A 3 -28.66 11.82 3.88
CA ASN A 3 -28.02 10.54 4.15
C ASN A 3 -27.37 10.59 5.54
N PRO A 4 -27.71 9.68 6.47
CA PRO A 4 -27.12 9.69 7.81
C PRO A 4 -25.66 9.21 7.85
N ILE A 5 -25.14 8.62 6.75
CA ILE A 5 -23.77 8.15 6.69
C ILE A 5 -22.86 9.30 6.24
N ALA A 6 -22.06 9.81 7.17
CA ALA A 6 -21.16 10.94 6.92
C ALA A 6 -19.71 10.41 6.85
N VAL A 7 -19.32 9.93 5.66
CA VAL A 7 -17.98 9.38 5.46
C VAL A 7 -16.93 10.48 5.57
N GLN A 8 -15.94 10.29 6.45
CA GLN A 8 -14.85 11.24 6.67
C GLN A 8 -13.59 10.90 5.89
N GLY A 9 -13.48 9.70 5.36
CA GLY A 9 -12.30 9.24 4.63
C GLY A 9 -12.09 7.75 4.80
N PHE A 10 -10.92 7.30 4.44
CA PHE A 10 -10.53 5.91 4.69
C PHE A 10 -10.03 5.78 6.12
N ASP A 11 -10.28 4.63 6.74
CA ASP A 11 -9.68 4.23 8.02
C ASP A 11 -8.47 3.33 7.73
N HIS A 12 -8.72 2.23 7.06
CA HIS A 12 -7.67 1.29 6.68
C HIS A 12 -8.10 0.46 5.47
N ILE A 13 -7.12 -0.15 4.81
CA ILE A 13 -7.34 -1.19 3.80
C ILE A 13 -6.62 -2.45 4.26
N VAL A 14 -7.05 -3.60 3.78
CA VAL A 14 -6.46 -4.89 4.15
C VAL A 14 -5.97 -5.59 2.89
N LEU A 15 -4.70 -5.97 2.89
CA LEU A 15 -4.07 -6.73 1.81
C LEU A 15 -3.82 -8.15 2.29
N ARG A 16 -4.15 -9.12 1.44
CA ARG A 16 -3.80 -10.53 1.69
C ARG A 16 -2.41 -10.75 1.16
N ILE A 17 -1.54 -11.36 1.98
CA ILE A 17 -0.11 -11.49 1.66
C ILE A 17 0.37 -12.92 1.79
N ARG A 18 1.44 -13.24 1.04
CA ARG A 18 2.07 -14.57 1.07
C ARG A 18 3.14 -14.65 2.14
N ASP A 19 4.04 -13.67 2.19
CA ASP A 19 5.24 -13.69 3.02
C ASP A 19 5.33 -12.41 3.84
N LYS A 20 5.09 -12.52 5.14
CA LYS A 20 5.09 -11.38 6.05
C LYS A 20 6.44 -10.66 6.06
N ALA A 21 7.54 -11.41 6.15
CA ALA A 21 8.87 -10.79 6.22
C ALA A 21 9.19 -9.99 4.97
N ALA A 22 8.91 -10.54 3.79
CA ALA A 22 9.13 -9.84 2.52
C ALA A 22 8.25 -8.59 2.43
N THR A 23 6.99 -8.69 2.83
CA THR A 23 6.04 -7.58 2.77
C THR A 23 6.41 -6.46 3.74
N LEU A 24 6.87 -6.80 4.95
CA LEU A 24 7.37 -5.80 5.90
C LEU A 24 8.65 -5.14 5.37
N GLY A 25 9.53 -5.91 4.74
CA GLY A 25 10.73 -5.36 4.09
C GLY A 25 10.38 -4.29 3.07
N PHE A 26 9.28 -4.47 2.34
CA PHE A 26 8.83 -3.49 1.36
C PHE A 26 8.13 -2.30 2.03
N TYR A 27 7.05 -2.52 2.76
CA TYR A 27 6.25 -1.41 3.30
C TYR A 27 6.96 -0.64 4.41
N VAL A 28 7.66 -1.32 5.30
CA VAL A 28 8.42 -0.66 6.38
C VAL A 28 9.81 -0.27 5.89
N GLY A 29 10.54 -1.21 5.29
CA GLY A 29 11.92 -0.99 4.89
C GLY A 29 12.09 -0.05 3.71
N VAL A 30 11.30 -0.22 2.65
CA VAL A 30 11.42 0.62 1.44
C VAL A 30 10.52 1.85 1.54
N LEU A 31 9.23 1.69 1.85
CA LEU A 31 8.29 2.81 1.85
C LEU A 31 8.28 3.61 3.15
N GLY A 32 8.84 3.09 4.23
CA GLY A 32 8.97 3.83 5.46
C GLY A 32 7.72 3.87 6.33
N LEU A 33 6.75 2.97 6.11
CA LEU A 33 5.60 2.86 7.01
C LEU A 33 6.06 2.31 8.37
N ALA A 34 5.32 2.65 9.42
CA ALA A 34 5.63 2.17 10.76
C ALA A 34 4.79 0.94 11.13
N LEU A 35 5.43 -0.07 11.70
CA LEU A 35 4.72 -1.18 12.30
C LEU A 35 4.00 -0.68 13.54
N ASP A 36 2.67 -0.80 13.56
CA ASP A 36 1.85 -0.31 14.67
C ASP A 36 1.50 -1.44 15.65
N ARG A 37 1.00 -2.55 15.14
CA ARG A 37 0.58 -3.67 15.97
C ARG A 37 0.70 -4.98 15.20
N ASP A 38 1.08 -6.05 15.89
CA ASP A 38 1.16 -7.38 15.30
C ASP A 38 0.31 -8.36 16.10
N ARG A 39 -0.52 -9.12 15.39
CA ARG A 39 -1.42 -10.12 15.96
C ARG A 39 -1.12 -11.47 15.28
N PRO A 40 -0.01 -12.14 15.63
CA PRO A 40 0.37 -13.40 14.94
C PRO A 40 -0.68 -14.50 15.07
N GLU A 41 -1.44 -14.53 16.17
CA GLU A 41 -2.51 -15.52 16.38
C GLU A 41 -3.63 -15.40 15.33
N LEU A 42 -3.77 -14.23 14.71
CA LEU A 42 -4.75 -13.99 13.64
C LEU A 42 -4.10 -13.95 12.27
N GLY A 43 -2.76 -13.95 12.20
CA GLY A 43 -2.03 -13.70 10.97
C GLY A 43 -2.24 -12.27 10.47
N LEU A 44 -2.40 -11.32 11.39
CA LEU A 44 -2.77 -9.93 11.10
C LEU A 44 -1.68 -8.98 11.61
N THR A 45 -1.27 -8.06 10.74
CA THR A 45 -0.26 -7.05 11.06
C THR A 45 -0.78 -5.68 10.63
N HIS A 46 -0.68 -4.69 11.50
CA HIS A 46 -1.15 -3.33 11.26
C HIS A 46 0.03 -2.39 10.98
N LEU A 47 -0.01 -1.67 9.86
CA LEU A 47 1.00 -0.67 9.50
C LEU A 47 0.38 0.71 9.43
N ARG A 48 1.11 1.72 9.90
CA ARG A 48 0.69 3.13 9.77
C ARG A 48 1.09 3.69 8.42
N ALA A 49 0.14 4.29 7.73
CA ALA A 49 0.34 5.00 6.48
C ALA A 49 -0.19 6.43 6.68
N GLY A 50 0.61 7.28 7.34
CA GLY A 50 0.12 8.61 7.75
C GLY A 50 -1.00 8.49 8.77
N GLY A 51 -2.13 9.10 8.51
CA GLY A 51 -3.31 9.05 9.37
C GLY A 51 -4.17 7.80 9.19
N GLN A 52 -3.89 6.99 8.20
CA GLN A 52 -4.63 5.75 7.92
C GLN A 52 -3.74 4.54 8.13
N MET A 53 -4.27 3.37 7.86
CA MET A 53 -3.53 2.13 8.05
C MET A 53 -3.60 1.22 6.83
N ILE A 54 -2.56 0.42 6.66
CA ILE A 54 -2.56 -0.73 5.76
C ILE A 54 -2.38 -1.95 6.64
N ASP A 55 -3.38 -2.82 6.65
CA ASP A 55 -3.33 -4.07 7.38
C ASP A 55 -2.94 -5.20 6.44
N LEU A 56 -2.19 -6.16 6.97
CA LEU A 56 -1.71 -7.32 6.23
C LEU A 56 -2.29 -8.58 6.86
N VAL A 57 -2.91 -9.45 6.05
CA VAL A 57 -3.37 -10.76 6.52
C VAL A 57 -2.72 -11.84 5.68
N ALA A 58 -2.06 -12.78 6.35
CA ALA A 58 -1.39 -13.90 5.68
C ALA A 58 -2.43 -14.84 5.07
N PHE A 59 -2.25 -15.26 3.82
CA PHE A 59 -3.16 -16.18 3.11
C PHE A 59 -3.50 -17.40 3.96
N GLU A 60 -2.48 -17.97 4.59
CA GLU A 60 -2.61 -19.22 5.32
C GLU A 60 -3.03 -19.03 6.77
N GLY A 61 -3.12 -17.79 7.23
CA GLY A 61 -3.57 -17.48 8.58
C GLY A 61 -5.09 -17.57 8.72
N PRO A 62 -5.59 -17.54 9.96
CA PRO A 62 -7.03 -17.68 10.22
C PRO A 62 -7.89 -16.70 9.43
N LEU A 63 -7.50 -15.44 9.36
CA LEU A 63 -8.26 -14.43 8.63
C LEU A 63 -8.06 -14.53 7.12
N GLY A 64 -6.83 -14.80 6.68
CA GLY A 64 -6.51 -14.89 5.25
C GLY A 64 -7.25 -16.01 4.53
N LYS A 65 -7.50 -17.12 5.22
CA LYS A 65 -8.23 -18.26 4.65
C LYS A 65 -9.67 -17.94 4.31
N LEU A 66 -10.26 -16.99 4.99
CA LEU A 66 -11.67 -16.64 4.79
C LEU A 66 -11.93 -16.04 3.41
N GLY A 67 -10.92 -15.48 2.77
CA GLY A 67 -11.05 -14.84 1.47
C GLY A 67 -11.01 -15.79 0.27
N GLY A 68 -10.93 -17.09 0.49
CA GLY A 68 -10.84 -18.07 -0.60
C GLY A 68 -9.42 -18.13 -1.21
N ALA A 69 -9.34 -18.45 -2.50
CA ALA A 69 -8.06 -18.58 -3.20
C ALA A 69 -7.20 -17.34 -3.02
N PRO A 70 -5.86 -17.50 -2.86
CA PRO A 70 -4.99 -16.34 -2.70
C PRO A 70 -4.97 -15.49 -3.96
N PRO A 71 -4.79 -14.15 -3.84
CA PRO A 71 -4.68 -13.29 -5.01
C PRO A 71 -3.44 -13.61 -5.82
N GLY A 72 -3.50 -13.36 -7.12
CA GLY A 72 -2.42 -13.61 -8.06
C GLY A 72 -2.49 -12.65 -9.22
N ARG A 73 -1.83 -13.00 -10.33
CA ARG A 73 -1.78 -12.13 -11.51
C ARG A 73 -3.18 -11.85 -12.08
N GLU A 74 -4.07 -12.83 -12.06
CA GLU A 74 -5.41 -12.69 -12.63
C GLU A 74 -6.44 -12.25 -11.61
N GLY A 75 -6.26 -12.61 -10.35
CA GLY A 75 -7.16 -12.20 -9.27
C GLY A 75 -6.40 -11.42 -8.24
N ARG A 76 -6.07 -10.18 -8.53
CA ARG A 76 -5.30 -9.31 -7.62
C ARG A 76 -6.14 -8.85 -6.44
N ASN A 77 -5.48 -8.46 -5.34
CA ASN A 77 -6.16 -7.88 -4.18
C ASN A 77 -7.00 -6.65 -4.57
N LEU A 78 -6.43 -5.82 -5.45
CA LEU A 78 -7.03 -4.56 -5.90
C LEU A 78 -6.31 -4.14 -7.18
N ASP A 79 -6.83 -3.14 -7.88
CA ASP A 79 -6.13 -2.59 -9.05
C ASP A 79 -4.81 -1.95 -8.62
N HIS A 80 -4.88 -0.99 -7.71
CA HIS A 80 -3.71 -0.38 -7.09
C HIS A 80 -4.16 0.43 -5.87
N LEU A 81 -3.22 0.79 -5.03
CA LEU A 81 -3.45 1.76 -3.97
C LEU A 81 -2.48 2.93 -4.17
N ALA A 82 -2.92 4.12 -3.78
CA ALA A 82 -2.11 5.32 -3.93
C ALA A 82 -1.80 5.92 -2.56
N LEU A 83 -0.54 6.26 -2.35
CA LEU A 83 -0.06 6.90 -1.14
C LEU A 83 0.38 8.32 -1.47
N GLN A 84 -0.03 9.29 -0.66
CA GLN A 84 0.45 10.65 -0.78
C GLN A 84 1.83 10.73 -0.16
N VAL A 85 2.79 11.26 -0.91
CA VAL A 85 4.18 11.40 -0.45
C VAL A 85 4.52 12.90 -0.40
N ARG A 86 4.86 13.38 0.79
CA ARG A 86 5.16 14.79 1.02
C ARG A 86 6.31 14.92 2.01
N PRO A 87 7.42 15.61 1.68
CA PRO A 87 7.71 16.18 0.37
C PRO A 87 7.99 15.11 -0.67
N PHE A 88 7.85 15.46 -1.94
CA PHE A 88 8.10 14.53 -3.04
C PHE A 88 9.36 15.00 -3.79
N ASP A 89 10.50 14.42 -3.43
CA ASP A 89 11.77 14.63 -4.11
C ASP A 89 11.96 13.46 -5.08
N GLU A 90 11.61 13.66 -6.32
CA GLU A 90 11.62 12.58 -7.33
C GLU A 90 12.99 11.92 -7.45
N ALA A 91 14.05 12.72 -7.55
CA ALA A 91 15.40 12.16 -7.71
C ALA A 91 15.81 11.31 -6.50
N ALA A 92 15.54 11.79 -5.29
CA ALA A 92 15.85 11.06 -4.08
C ALA A 92 15.01 9.78 -3.96
N ILE A 93 13.71 9.85 -4.32
CA ILE A 93 12.83 8.68 -4.30
C ILE A 93 13.31 7.63 -5.29
N ARG A 94 13.64 8.03 -6.53
CA ARG A 94 14.15 7.10 -7.55
C ARG A 94 15.45 6.42 -7.09
N ALA A 95 16.37 7.19 -6.51
CA ALA A 95 17.63 6.65 -6.01
C ALA A 95 17.40 5.65 -4.88
N HIS A 96 16.49 5.97 -3.98
CA HIS A 96 16.12 5.09 -2.86
C HIS A 96 15.51 3.77 -3.35
N LEU A 97 14.54 3.86 -4.27
CA LEU A 97 13.90 2.67 -4.85
C LEU A 97 14.94 1.79 -5.55
N SER A 98 15.80 2.40 -6.36
CA SER A 98 16.87 1.68 -7.07
C SER A 98 17.83 0.99 -6.10
N ALA A 99 18.21 1.66 -5.02
CA ALA A 99 19.10 1.10 -4.00
C ALA A 99 18.50 -0.13 -3.31
N HIS A 100 17.17 -0.22 -3.27
CA HIS A 100 16.45 -1.36 -2.69
C HIS A 100 15.99 -2.36 -3.74
N GLY A 101 16.40 -2.20 -5.00
CA GLY A 101 16.03 -3.11 -6.08
C GLY A 101 14.56 -3.04 -6.47
N VAL A 102 13.89 -1.91 -6.21
CA VAL A 102 12.49 -1.71 -6.57
C VAL A 102 12.38 -0.96 -7.88
N GLU A 103 11.75 -1.58 -8.87
CA GLU A 103 11.57 -1.00 -10.20
C GLU A 103 10.36 -0.08 -10.24
N VAL A 104 10.51 1.08 -10.91
CA VAL A 104 9.38 1.94 -11.26
C VAL A 104 8.76 1.35 -12.52
N VAL A 105 7.52 0.86 -12.42
CA VAL A 105 6.85 0.15 -13.52
C VAL A 105 5.98 1.05 -14.39
N GLU A 106 5.61 2.23 -13.88
CA GLU A 106 4.81 3.21 -14.61
C GLU A 106 5.00 4.57 -13.95
N GLU A 107 4.78 5.65 -14.69
CA GLU A 107 4.86 7.01 -14.14
C GLU A 107 4.06 7.99 -14.99
N GLY A 108 3.71 9.14 -14.43
CA GLY A 108 3.04 10.21 -15.16
C GLY A 108 2.22 11.11 -14.25
N GLN A 109 1.57 12.09 -14.87
CA GLN A 109 0.65 12.97 -14.18
C GLN A 109 -0.65 12.22 -13.90
N ARG A 110 -1.15 12.34 -12.67
CA ARG A 110 -2.37 11.67 -12.24
C ARG A 110 -3.22 12.57 -11.38
N TYR A 111 -4.53 12.46 -11.56
CA TYR A 111 -5.50 13.13 -10.70
C TYR A 111 -5.75 12.29 -9.45
N GLY A 112 -5.90 12.92 -8.33
CA GLY A 112 -6.17 12.25 -7.07
C GLY A 112 -6.93 13.13 -6.09
N ALA A 113 -6.93 12.74 -4.83
CA ALA A 113 -7.73 13.39 -3.80
C ALA A 113 -7.46 14.87 -3.62
N ASP A 114 -6.21 15.31 -3.84
CA ASP A 114 -5.82 16.72 -3.72
C ASP A 114 -5.51 17.39 -5.08
N GLY A 115 -5.90 16.76 -6.18
CA GLY A 115 -5.72 17.31 -7.53
C GLY A 115 -4.64 16.58 -8.33
N GLU A 116 -4.16 17.24 -9.38
CA GLU A 116 -3.15 16.69 -10.28
C GLU A 116 -1.78 16.72 -9.65
N GLY A 117 -1.03 15.64 -9.81
CA GLY A 117 0.36 15.53 -9.37
C GLY A 117 1.07 14.42 -10.11
N PHE A 118 2.40 14.37 -9.98
CA PHE A 118 3.21 13.36 -10.61
C PHE A 118 3.21 12.09 -9.75
N SER A 119 3.14 10.92 -10.38
CA SER A 119 3.15 9.64 -9.67
C SER A 119 4.19 8.70 -10.23
N LEU A 120 4.78 7.92 -9.31
CA LEU A 120 5.61 6.76 -9.61
C LEU A 120 4.87 5.52 -9.12
N TYR A 121 4.86 4.46 -9.93
CA TYR A 121 4.21 3.20 -9.58
C TYR A 121 5.26 2.11 -9.36
N VAL A 122 5.12 1.41 -8.26
CA VAL A 122 6.00 0.28 -7.89
C VAL A 122 5.15 -0.93 -7.54
N ARG A 123 5.78 -2.09 -7.33
CA ARG A 123 5.06 -3.30 -6.92
C ARG A 123 5.61 -3.85 -5.62
N ASP A 124 4.71 -4.31 -4.78
CA ASP A 124 5.08 -5.00 -3.56
C ASP A 124 5.41 -6.47 -3.84
N PRO A 125 5.88 -7.25 -2.84
CA PRO A 125 6.26 -8.65 -3.07
C PRO A 125 5.16 -9.57 -3.60
N ASP A 126 3.90 -9.24 -3.37
CA ASP A 126 2.76 -10.01 -3.89
C ASP A 126 2.29 -9.49 -5.26
N GLY A 127 2.96 -8.50 -5.81
CA GLY A 127 2.60 -7.92 -7.10
C GLY A 127 1.51 -6.86 -7.02
N ASN A 128 1.16 -6.40 -5.82
CA ASN A 128 0.23 -5.28 -5.67
C ASN A 128 0.90 -4.00 -6.16
N THR A 129 0.19 -3.26 -7.00
CA THR A 129 0.69 -1.99 -7.51
C THR A 129 0.46 -0.88 -6.50
N VAL A 130 1.51 -0.13 -6.19
CA VAL A 130 1.47 1.00 -5.26
C VAL A 130 1.87 2.25 -6.03
N GLU A 131 0.98 3.24 -6.01
CA GLU A 131 1.23 4.54 -6.60
C GLU A 131 1.77 5.49 -5.52
N LEU A 132 2.93 6.08 -5.77
CA LEU A 132 3.53 7.10 -4.91
C LEU A 132 3.23 8.45 -5.57
N LYS A 133 2.32 9.21 -4.99
CA LYS A 133 1.79 10.42 -5.61
C LYS A 133 2.29 11.67 -4.94
N SER A 134 2.80 12.60 -5.75
CA SER A 134 3.22 13.91 -5.28
C SER A 134 2.00 14.77 -4.91
N PRO A 135 2.20 15.79 -4.07
CA PRO A 135 1.13 16.76 -3.82
C PRO A 135 0.75 17.49 -5.09
N SER A 136 -0.44 18.07 -5.09
CA SER A 136 -0.89 18.92 -6.17
C SER A 136 0.02 20.15 -6.29
N ALA A 137 0.34 20.51 -7.51
CA ALA A 137 1.20 21.66 -7.79
C ALA A 137 0.47 22.98 -7.49
#